data_1e229468841181a7eda5a9c72e1fde60
#
_entry.id   1e229468841181a7eda5a9c72e1fde60
#
_cell.length_a   1.000
_cell.length_b   1.000
_cell.length_c   1.000
_cell.angle_alpha   90.00
_cell.angle_beta   90.00
_cell.angle_gamma   90.00
#
_symmetry.space_group_name_H-M   'P 1'
#
loop_
_entity.id
_entity.type
_entity.pdbx_description
1 polymer ?
#
loop_
_entity_poly.entity_id
_entity_poly.type
_entity_poly.pdbx_seq_one_letter_code
_entity_poly.pdbx_strand_id
1 'polypeptide(L)'
;MKRMERTVEGFNGRIVKIVGDELMASFPHADEALQAAVEMQLRIADLPPVSGVKLEIRVGFAHGEVSEEDGALVGEAVNMAATLAGTAKPGQILTSQASLATLSPPLLKLTRELATPPTGGKLPATALSEVFVHELHESSAAHAPVPSSEDEAGGNKLRVQYKGKVLVLERHTPAISMGRDQDCDVVIHDRRASRKHASIEWRNGHPFLIDRSTNGTFVALGNSPEIFLRRSEVVLRGKGTICFAGSATAPETDSKRDCAHFEVFD
;
A
#
# COMPACT_ATOMS: atom_id res chain seq x y z
N MET A 1 -12.69 13.59 10.91
CA MET A 1 -12.35 14.33 9.71
C MET A 1 -10.84 14.60 9.59
N LYS A 2 -10.17 15.43 10.40
CA LYS A 2 -8.72 15.75 10.29
C LYS A 2 -7.75 14.56 10.11
N ARG A 3 -8.07 13.37 10.65
CA ARG A 3 -7.25 12.17 10.44
C ARG A 3 -7.37 11.62 9.02
N MET A 4 -8.58 11.67 8.45
CA MET A 4 -8.81 11.25 7.06
C MET A 4 -8.15 12.22 6.08
N GLU A 5 -8.23 13.54 6.32
CA GLU A 5 -7.56 14.56 5.53
C GLU A 5 -6.05 14.30 5.44
N ARG A 6 -5.39 14.06 6.60
CA ARG A 6 -3.97 13.70 6.63
C ARG A 6 -3.66 12.38 5.93
N THR A 7 -4.61 11.44 5.91
CA THR A 7 -4.44 10.19 5.16
C THR A 7 -4.49 10.45 3.67
N VAL A 8 -5.46 11.24 3.19
CA VAL A 8 -5.55 11.63 1.78
C VAL A 8 -4.25 12.29 1.32
N GLU A 9 -3.77 13.31 2.04
CA GLU A 9 -2.52 14.01 1.74
C GLU A 9 -1.30 13.06 1.78
N GLY A 10 -1.27 12.13 2.75
CA GLY A 10 -0.18 11.15 2.91
C GLY A 10 -0.07 10.16 1.75
N PHE A 11 -1.14 9.95 1.00
CA PHE A 11 -1.18 9.11 -0.21
C PHE A 11 -1.26 9.94 -1.50
N ASN A 12 -0.77 11.18 -1.48
CA ASN A 12 -0.72 12.07 -2.64
C ASN A 12 -2.11 12.45 -3.19
N GLY A 13 -3.14 12.28 -2.37
CA GLY A 13 -4.51 12.64 -2.71
C GLY A 13 -4.82 14.12 -2.46
N ARG A 14 -5.89 14.58 -3.06
CA ARG A 14 -6.47 15.91 -2.89
C ARG A 14 -7.89 15.78 -2.38
N ILE A 15 -8.23 16.55 -1.33
CA ILE A 15 -9.62 16.68 -0.88
C ILE A 15 -10.39 17.51 -1.89
N VAL A 16 -11.48 16.95 -2.39
CA VAL A 16 -12.38 17.60 -3.35
C VAL A 16 -13.50 18.30 -2.63
N LYS A 17 -14.13 17.62 -1.66
CA LYS A 17 -15.30 18.11 -0.94
C LYS A 17 -15.44 17.44 0.41
N ILE A 18 -15.93 18.21 1.39
CA ILE A 18 -16.37 17.69 2.69
C ILE A 18 -17.80 18.22 2.92
N VAL A 19 -18.75 17.31 3.18
CA VAL A 19 -20.14 17.65 3.49
C VAL A 19 -20.56 16.83 4.70
N GLY A 20 -20.73 17.47 5.84
CA GLY A 20 -21.05 16.78 7.09
C GLY A 20 -19.97 15.80 7.49
N ASP A 21 -20.29 14.51 7.48
CA ASP A 21 -19.41 13.39 7.79
C ASP A 21 -18.85 12.70 6.53
N GLU A 22 -19.23 13.15 5.34
CA GLU A 22 -18.75 12.63 4.06
C GLU A 22 -17.52 13.39 3.56
N LEU A 23 -16.51 12.64 3.08
CA LEU A 23 -15.31 13.18 2.48
C LEU A 23 -15.14 12.59 1.08
N MET A 24 -15.00 13.45 0.09
CA MET A 24 -14.60 13.07 -1.28
C MET A 24 -13.16 13.51 -1.53
N ALA A 25 -12.35 12.60 -2.04
CA ALA A 25 -10.96 12.86 -2.39
C ALA A 25 -10.65 12.28 -3.77
N SER A 26 -9.68 12.88 -4.45
CA SER A 26 -9.11 12.38 -5.70
C SER A 26 -7.66 12.00 -5.52
N PHE A 27 -7.21 11.00 -6.25
CA PHE A 27 -5.85 10.49 -6.25
C PHE A 27 -5.34 10.37 -7.68
N PRO A 28 -4.05 10.56 -7.95
CA PRO A 28 -3.49 10.39 -9.28
C PRO A 28 -3.61 8.95 -9.81
N HIS A 29 -3.52 7.95 -8.92
CA HIS A 29 -3.53 6.53 -9.29
C HIS A 29 -4.46 5.71 -8.40
N ALA A 30 -4.99 4.61 -8.94
CA ALA A 30 -5.88 3.69 -8.24
C ALA A 30 -5.21 3.03 -7.01
N ASP A 31 -3.92 2.73 -7.10
CA ASP A 31 -3.14 2.16 -5.99
C ASP A 31 -3.13 3.07 -4.77
N GLU A 32 -2.94 4.37 -4.97
CA GLU A 32 -2.94 5.37 -3.90
C GLU A 32 -4.33 5.51 -3.26
N ALA A 33 -5.38 5.47 -4.08
CA ALA A 33 -6.76 5.51 -3.60
C ALA A 33 -7.09 4.29 -2.74
N LEU A 34 -6.72 3.08 -3.19
CA LEU A 34 -6.93 1.84 -2.43
C LEU A 34 -6.15 1.85 -1.12
N GLN A 35 -4.88 2.21 -1.15
CA GLN A 35 -4.03 2.28 0.04
C GLN A 35 -4.54 3.30 1.05
N ALA A 36 -4.99 4.48 0.58
CA ALA A 36 -5.61 5.49 1.44
C ALA A 36 -6.90 4.97 2.07
N ALA A 37 -7.76 4.29 1.31
CA ALA A 37 -9.01 3.70 1.80
C ALA A 37 -8.75 2.68 2.92
N VAL A 38 -7.79 1.78 2.72
CA VAL A 38 -7.37 0.79 3.72
C VAL A 38 -6.82 1.47 4.97
N GLU A 39 -5.92 2.46 4.81
CA GLU A 39 -5.38 3.20 5.95
C GLU A 39 -6.45 3.95 6.75
N MET A 40 -7.44 4.52 6.07
CA MET A 40 -8.56 5.17 6.74
C MET A 40 -9.35 4.18 7.60
N GLN A 41 -9.66 2.99 7.08
CA GLN A 41 -10.35 1.94 7.84
C GLN A 41 -9.55 1.52 9.07
N LEU A 42 -8.26 1.25 8.92
CA LEU A 42 -7.40 0.85 10.03
C LEU A 42 -7.32 1.93 11.11
N ARG A 43 -7.13 3.20 10.73
CA ARG A 43 -7.06 4.33 11.68
C ARG A 43 -8.37 4.57 12.42
N ILE A 44 -9.50 4.30 11.80
CA ILE A 44 -10.80 4.40 12.47
C ILE A 44 -11.04 3.19 13.38
N ALA A 45 -10.65 2.00 12.94
CA ALA A 45 -10.74 0.78 13.74
C ALA A 45 -9.91 0.84 15.04
N ASP A 46 -8.78 1.58 15.02
CA ASP A 46 -7.92 1.81 16.19
C ASP A 46 -8.46 2.86 17.17
N LEU A 47 -9.57 3.53 16.84
CA LEU A 47 -10.16 4.50 17.77
C LEU A 47 -10.90 3.81 18.90
N PRO A 48 -10.82 4.36 20.14
CA PRO A 48 -11.66 3.87 21.22
C PRO A 48 -13.15 4.09 20.87
N PRO A 49 -14.04 3.22 21.36
CA PRO A 49 -15.47 3.40 21.18
C PRO A 49 -15.95 4.75 21.73
N VAL A 50 -16.84 5.41 21.00
CA VAL A 50 -17.50 6.64 21.44
C VAL A 50 -18.86 6.26 22.01
N SER A 51 -19.11 6.56 23.27
CA SER A 51 -20.36 6.15 23.97
C SER A 51 -20.66 4.64 23.86
N GLY A 52 -19.61 3.80 23.84
CA GLY A 52 -19.74 2.35 23.72
C GLY A 52 -19.93 1.85 22.28
N VAL A 53 -20.00 2.72 21.28
CA VAL A 53 -20.15 2.37 19.87
C VAL A 53 -18.82 2.49 19.15
N LYS A 54 -18.41 1.42 18.47
CA LYS A 54 -17.22 1.42 17.61
C LYS A 54 -17.52 2.21 16.34
N LEU A 55 -16.64 3.14 15.99
CA LEU A 55 -16.77 3.90 14.76
C LEU A 55 -16.31 3.07 13.58
N GLU A 56 -17.07 3.12 12.50
CA GLU A 56 -16.77 2.46 11.23
C GLU A 56 -17.08 3.40 10.08
N ILE A 57 -16.32 3.34 9.01
CA ILE A 57 -16.56 4.12 7.80
C ILE A 57 -16.94 3.22 6.64
N ARG A 58 -17.63 3.78 5.68
CA ARG A 58 -17.94 3.16 4.39
C ARG A 58 -17.11 3.86 3.32
N VAL A 59 -16.44 3.10 2.50
CA VAL A 59 -15.58 3.66 1.44
C VAL A 59 -15.97 3.06 0.10
N GLY A 60 -16.09 3.92 -0.89
CA GLY A 60 -16.21 3.55 -2.30
C GLY A 60 -15.15 4.28 -3.10
N PHE A 61 -14.44 3.59 -4.00
CA PHE A 61 -13.56 4.25 -4.94
C PHE A 61 -13.75 3.71 -6.36
N ALA A 62 -13.55 4.59 -7.32
CA ALA A 62 -13.59 4.27 -8.74
C ALA A 62 -12.48 5.01 -9.47
N HIS A 63 -11.90 4.36 -10.47
CA HIS A 63 -10.92 4.94 -11.36
C HIS A 63 -11.58 5.29 -12.70
N GLY A 64 -11.26 6.46 -13.24
CA GLY A 64 -11.76 6.92 -14.53
C GLY A 64 -11.44 8.40 -14.76
N GLU A 65 -11.74 8.86 -15.96
CA GLU A 65 -11.58 10.27 -16.33
C GLU A 65 -12.57 11.14 -15.56
N VAL A 66 -12.08 12.29 -15.09
CA VAL A 66 -12.87 13.31 -14.41
C VAL A 66 -12.49 14.68 -14.97
N SER A 67 -13.49 15.58 -15.07
CA SER A 67 -13.28 17.00 -15.36
C SER A 67 -13.58 17.84 -14.12
N GLU A 68 -13.05 19.05 -14.09
CA GLU A 68 -13.33 20.01 -13.03
C GLU A 68 -14.21 21.13 -13.61
N GLU A 69 -15.44 21.24 -13.08
CA GLU A 69 -16.43 22.26 -13.46
C GLU A 69 -16.85 23.01 -12.20
N ASP A 70 -16.71 24.34 -12.22
CA ASP A 70 -17.05 25.23 -11.10
C ASP A 70 -16.45 24.80 -9.74
N GLY A 71 -15.23 24.23 -9.76
CA GLY A 71 -14.55 23.74 -8.57
C GLY A 71 -15.06 22.37 -8.05
N ALA A 72 -15.96 21.72 -8.77
CA ALA A 72 -16.43 20.37 -8.48
C ALA A 72 -15.86 19.37 -9.51
N LEU A 73 -15.52 18.17 -9.05
CA LEU A 73 -15.21 17.07 -9.96
C LEU A 73 -16.50 16.47 -10.50
N VAL A 74 -16.56 16.30 -11.83
CA VAL A 74 -17.65 15.68 -12.54
C VAL A 74 -17.12 14.52 -13.41
N GLY A 75 -17.92 13.49 -13.58
CA GLY A 75 -17.57 12.33 -14.39
C GLY A 75 -18.23 11.06 -13.89
N GLU A 76 -18.17 10.02 -14.72
CA GLU A 76 -18.75 8.72 -14.38
C GLU A 76 -18.07 8.10 -13.15
N ALA A 77 -16.75 8.26 -13.01
CA ALA A 77 -15.99 7.78 -11.87
C ALA A 77 -16.43 8.43 -10.55
N VAL A 78 -16.80 9.72 -10.56
CA VAL A 78 -17.31 10.43 -9.38
C VAL A 78 -18.66 9.84 -8.92
N ASN A 79 -19.58 9.64 -9.86
CA ASN A 79 -20.89 9.06 -9.58
C ASN A 79 -20.78 7.60 -9.11
N MET A 80 -19.85 6.85 -9.72
CA MET A 80 -19.58 5.46 -9.34
C MET A 80 -19.03 5.39 -7.91
N ALA A 81 -18.03 6.19 -7.56
CA ALA A 81 -17.45 6.22 -6.22
C ALA A 81 -18.51 6.56 -5.15
N ALA A 82 -19.37 7.56 -5.41
CA ALA A 82 -20.46 7.91 -4.51
C ALA A 82 -21.48 6.77 -4.35
N THR A 83 -21.83 6.09 -5.45
CA THR A 83 -22.75 4.94 -5.42
C THR A 83 -22.16 3.77 -4.63
N LEU A 84 -20.86 3.48 -4.83
CA LEU A 84 -20.14 2.44 -4.11
C LEU A 84 -20.09 2.73 -2.60
N ALA A 85 -19.75 3.96 -2.21
CA ALA A 85 -19.75 4.37 -0.80
C ALA A 85 -21.14 4.28 -0.15
N GLY A 86 -22.20 4.67 -0.88
CA GLY A 86 -23.58 4.53 -0.43
C GLY A 86 -24.05 3.06 -0.30
N THR A 87 -23.48 2.17 -1.09
CA THR A 87 -23.79 0.73 -1.11
C THR A 87 -22.98 -0.06 -0.07
N ALA A 88 -21.79 0.40 0.26
CA ALA A 88 -20.90 -0.24 1.22
C ALA A 88 -21.52 -0.32 2.62
N LYS A 89 -21.27 -1.44 3.31
CA LYS A 89 -21.58 -1.61 4.73
C LYS A 89 -20.53 -0.89 5.59
N PRO A 90 -20.85 -0.57 6.86
CA PRO A 90 -19.84 -0.12 7.81
C PRO A 90 -18.62 -1.06 7.83
N GLY A 91 -17.42 -0.51 7.82
CA GLY A 91 -16.18 -1.28 7.76
C GLY A 91 -15.78 -1.78 6.36
N GLN A 92 -16.60 -1.56 5.33
CA GLN A 92 -16.39 -2.10 3.99
C GLN A 92 -15.77 -1.06 3.04
N ILE A 93 -14.90 -1.54 2.14
CA ILE A 93 -14.37 -0.78 1.00
C ILE A 93 -14.84 -1.47 -0.28
N LEU A 94 -15.57 -0.75 -1.13
CA LEU A 94 -16.04 -1.25 -2.41
C LEU A 94 -15.38 -0.54 -3.58
N THR A 95 -15.15 -1.28 -4.65
CA THR A 95 -14.64 -0.75 -5.92
C THR A 95 -15.32 -1.42 -7.11
N SER A 96 -15.15 -0.83 -8.30
CA SER A 96 -15.66 -1.39 -9.54
C SER A 96 -14.65 -2.32 -10.21
N GLN A 97 -15.14 -3.26 -11.03
CA GLN A 97 -14.29 -4.15 -11.82
C GLN A 97 -13.35 -3.37 -12.77
N ALA A 98 -13.83 -2.25 -13.32
CA ALA A 98 -13.00 -1.37 -14.17
C ALA A 98 -11.81 -0.79 -13.40
N SER A 99 -12.01 -0.45 -12.12
CA SER A 99 -10.93 0.07 -11.27
C SER A 99 -9.91 -1.01 -10.90
N LEU A 100 -10.32 -2.27 -10.79
CA LEU A 100 -9.40 -3.39 -10.52
C LEU A 100 -8.34 -3.55 -11.63
N ALA A 101 -8.73 -3.33 -12.87
CA ALA A 101 -7.82 -3.46 -14.02
C ALA A 101 -6.65 -2.46 -13.98
N THR A 102 -6.76 -1.41 -13.17
CA THR A 102 -5.73 -0.37 -13.02
C THR A 102 -4.88 -0.54 -11.76
N LEU A 103 -5.20 -1.52 -10.91
CA LEU A 103 -4.42 -1.83 -9.72
C LEU A 103 -3.16 -2.63 -10.06
N SER A 104 -2.10 -2.38 -9.31
CA SER A 104 -0.91 -3.22 -9.36
C SER A 104 -1.21 -4.64 -8.86
N PRO A 105 -0.51 -5.67 -9.39
CA PRO A 105 -0.76 -7.07 -9.04
C PRO A 105 -0.72 -7.39 -7.55
N PRO A 106 0.17 -6.79 -6.73
CA PRO A 106 0.15 -7.01 -5.28
C PRO A 106 -1.14 -6.52 -4.61
N LEU A 107 -1.66 -5.37 -5.03
CA LEU A 107 -2.88 -4.80 -4.45
C LEU A 107 -4.15 -5.48 -4.97
N LEU A 108 -4.12 -5.97 -6.20
CA LEU A 108 -5.21 -6.75 -6.76
C LEU A 108 -5.50 -8.03 -5.93
N LYS A 109 -4.47 -8.64 -5.33
CA LYS A 109 -4.63 -9.82 -4.45
C LYS A 109 -5.42 -9.52 -3.17
N LEU A 110 -5.53 -8.25 -2.79
CA LEU A 110 -6.29 -7.81 -1.61
C LEU A 110 -7.79 -7.60 -1.93
N THR A 111 -8.21 -7.89 -3.14
CA THR A 111 -9.58 -7.69 -3.60
C THR A 111 -10.26 -9.03 -3.86
N ARG A 112 -11.57 -9.09 -3.62
CA ARG A 112 -12.43 -10.23 -3.94
C ARG A 112 -13.72 -9.77 -4.61
N GLU A 113 -14.11 -10.47 -5.65
CA GLU A 113 -15.39 -10.26 -6.27
C GLU A 113 -16.54 -10.59 -5.31
N LEU A 114 -17.53 -9.71 -5.24
CA LEU A 114 -18.74 -9.95 -4.45
C LEU A 114 -19.71 -10.84 -5.23
N ALA A 115 -19.94 -12.05 -4.74
CA ALA A 115 -20.87 -13.01 -5.33
C ALA A 115 -22.33 -12.54 -5.30
N THR A 116 -22.67 -11.61 -4.41
CA THR A 116 -24.04 -11.08 -4.26
C THR A 116 -23.98 -9.58 -4.02
N PRO A 117 -24.66 -8.73 -4.83
CA PRO A 117 -24.71 -7.32 -4.57
C PRO A 117 -25.43 -7.05 -3.25
N PRO A 118 -25.02 -6.00 -2.52
CA PRO A 118 -25.80 -5.53 -1.38
C PRO A 118 -27.22 -5.20 -1.84
N THR A 119 -28.21 -5.70 -1.12
CA THR A 119 -29.63 -5.58 -1.44
C THR A 119 -30.01 -4.09 -1.55
N GLY A 120 -30.50 -3.63 -2.71
CA GLY A 120 -31.01 -2.28 -2.92
C GLY A 120 -30.19 -1.38 -3.84
N GLY A 121 -29.05 -1.82 -4.36
CA GLY A 121 -28.20 -1.02 -5.26
C GLY A 121 -28.63 -1.06 -6.73
N LYS A 122 -28.46 0.07 -7.43
CA LYS A 122 -28.68 0.20 -8.89
C LYS A 122 -27.56 -0.41 -9.73
N LEU A 123 -26.55 -1.05 -9.11
CA LEU A 123 -25.39 -1.59 -9.80
C LEU A 123 -25.54 -3.10 -10.07
N PRO A 124 -25.12 -3.59 -11.25
CA PRO A 124 -25.10 -5.02 -11.55
C PRO A 124 -24.11 -5.75 -10.62
N ALA A 125 -24.50 -6.94 -10.16
CA ALA A 125 -23.73 -7.77 -9.22
C ALA A 125 -22.28 -8.05 -9.65
N THR A 126 -22.08 -8.25 -10.97
CA THR A 126 -20.80 -8.61 -11.58
C THR A 126 -19.78 -7.49 -11.63
N ALA A 127 -20.13 -6.29 -11.14
CA ALA A 127 -19.29 -5.10 -11.25
C ALA A 127 -18.63 -4.69 -9.93
N LEU A 128 -18.85 -5.42 -8.83
CA LEU A 128 -18.40 -4.99 -7.50
C LEU A 128 -17.34 -5.91 -6.92
N SER A 129 -16.32 -5.33 -6.37
CA SER A 129 -15.31 -6.04 -5.59
C SER A 129 -15.09 -5.37 -4.24
N GLU A 130 -14.83 -6.19 -3.24
CA GLU A 130 -14.50 -5.77 -1.89
C GLU A 130 -12.99 -5.85 -1.65
N VAL A 131 -12.46 -4.88 -0.93
CA VAL A 131 -11.07 -4.85 -0.50
C VAL A 131 -10.96 -5.37 0.93
N PHE A 132 -10.14 -6.38 1.15
CA PHE A 132 -9.90 -6.95 2.47
C PHE A 132 -8.90 -6.13 3.27
N VAL A 133 -9.39 -5.45 4.30
CA VAL A 133 -8.55 -4.66 5.21
C VAL A 133 -7.75 -5.58 6.14
N HIS A 134 -8.29 -6.73 6.54
CA HIS A 134 -7.67 -7.64 7.50
C HIS A 134 -6.50 -8.44 6.92
N GLU A 135 -6.53 -8.81 5.65
CA GLU A 135 -5.43 -9.56 5.03
C GLU A 135 -4.13 -8.74 4.93
N LEU A 136 -4.22 -7.41 4.92
CA LEU A 136 -3.05 -6.55 5.07
C LEU A 136 -2.44 -6.61 6.48
N HIS A 137 -3.22 -6.99 7.49
CA HIS A 137 -2.74 -7.15 8.86
C HIS A 137 -2.25 -8.58 9.13
N GLU A 138 -2.88 -9.59 8.53
CA GLU A 138 -2.56 -11.00 8.71
C GLU A 138 -1.44 -11.48 7.77
N SER A 139 -1.27 -10.88 6.58
CA SER A 139 -0.05 -11.05 5.78
C SER A 139 1.21 -10.59 6.50
N SER A 140 1.05 -9.74 7.54
CA SER A 140 2.13 -9.41 8.48
C SER A 140 2.50 -10.57 9.40
N ALA A 141 1.60 -11.52 9.63
CA ALA A 141 1.79 -12.67 10.53
C ALA A 141 2.02 -14.00 9.78
N ALA A 142 1.68 -14.07 8.51
CA ALA A 142 2.07 -15.18 7.68
C ALA A 142 3.58 -15.06 7.41
N HIS A 143 4.36 -15.65 8.27
CA HIS A 143 5.69 -16.13 7.94
C HIS A 143 5.63 -16.69 6.51
N ALA A 144 6.30 -16.05 5.56
CA ALA A 144 6.76 -16.79 4.42
C ALA A 144 7.41 -18.04 5.02
N PRO A 145 6.99 -19.27 4.64
CA PRO A 145 7.47 -20.47 5.28
C PRO A 145 8.99 -20.38 5.32
N VAL A 146 9.56 -20.39 6.51
CA VAL A 146 10.98 -20.66 6.67
C VAL A 146 11.13 -22.08 6.14
N PRO A 147 11.68 -22.31 4.97
CA PRO A 147 11.90 -23.67 4.52
C PRO A 147 12.86 -24.30 5.51
N SER A 148 12.36 -25.28 6.24
CA SER A 148 13.17 -26.22 6.98
C SER A 148 13.87 -27.14 5.96
N SER A 149 14.91 -26.66 5.33
CA SER A 149 15.88 -27.47 4.63
C SER A 149 17.14 -26.63 4.40
N GLU A 150 18.24 -27.24 4.71
CA GLU A 150 19.63 -26.77 4.65
C GLU A 150 20.15 -26.54 3.21
N ASP A 151 19.29 -26.21 2.26
CA ASP A 151 19.64 -26.03 0.85
C ASP A 151 19.30 -24.63 0.37
N GLU A 152 20.28 -23.81 0.43
CA GLU A 152 20.83 -22.78 -0.43
C GLU A 152 21.59 -21.77 0.42
N ALA A 153 22.90 -21.73 0.23
CA ALA A 153 23.84 -20.84 0.88
C ALA A 153 23.34 -19.39 0.82
N GLY A 154 22.71 -18.93 1.90
CA GLY A 154 22.43 -17.54 2.07
C GLY A 154 23.77 -16.81 2.14
N GLY A 155 24.04 -15.94 1.18
CA GLY A 155 25.28 -15.15 1.16
C GLY A 155 25.54 -14.43 2.48
N ASN A 156 26.78 -14.09 2.74
CA ASN A 156 27.22 -13.47 3.99
C ASN A 156 27.11 -11.94 3.97
N LYS A 157 26.83 -11.36 2.81
CA LYS A 157 26.79 -9.93 2.54
C LYS A 157 25.54 -9.55 1.75
N LEU A 158 25.02 -8.37 2.03
CA LEU A 158 23.96 -7.76 1.27
C LEU A 158 24.46 -6.41 0.73
N ARG A 159 24.36 -6.22 -0.58
CA ARG A 159 24.56 -4.92 -1.22
C ARG A 159 23.21 -4.27 -1.44
N VAL A 160 23.09 -3.00 -1.10
CA VAL A 160 21.94 -2.14 -1.41
C VAL A 160 22.43 -0.97 -2.23
N GLN A 161 21.84 -0.76 -3.40
CA GLN A 161 22.16 0.35 -4.30
C GLN A 161 20.94 1.25 -4.47
N TYR A 162 21.10 2.53 -4.17
CA TYR A 162 20.07 3.53 -4.33
C TYR A 162 20.66 4.84 -4.88
N LYS A 163 20.18 5.30 -6.04
CA LYS A 163 20.61 6.57 -6.70
C LYS A 163 22.14 6.78 -6.71
N GLY A 164 22.88 5.73 -7.04
CA GLY A 164 24.34 5.76 -7.12
C GLY A 164 25.06 5.54 -5.78
N LYS A 165 24.38 5.59 -4.65
CA LYS A 165 24.92 5.20 -3.34
C LYS A 165 24.87 3.68 -3.22
N VAL A 166 25.97 3.08 -2.80
CA VAL A 166 26.08 1.63 -2.54
C VAL A 166 26.40 1.45 -1.07
N LEU A 167 25.61 0.62 -0.40
CA LEU A 167 25.83 0.20 0.98
C LEU A 167 26.00 -1.31 1.01
N VAL A 168 26.90 -1.80 1.85
CA VAL A 168 27.10 -3.24 2.08
C VAL A 168 26.82 -3.52 3.55
N LEU A 169 25.91 -4.45 3.79
CA LEU A 169 25.56 -4.96 5.12
C LEU A 169 26.14 -6.35 5.29
N GLU A 170 26.96 -6.53 6.31
CA GLU A 170 27.49 -7.83 6.73
C GLU A 170 26.72 -8.33 7.97
N ARG A 171 26.81 -9.63 8.28
CA ARG A 171 26.03 -10.25 9.37
C ARG A 171 26.17 -9.59 10.74
N HIS A 172 27.28 -8.89 10.98
CA HIS A 172 27.57 -8.24 12.27
C HIS A 172 27.51 -6.70 12.22
N THR A 173 27.11 -6.14 11.08
CA THR A 173 26.96 -4.70 10.95
C THR A 173 25.59 -4.24 11.46
N PRO A 174 25.50 -2.97 11.95
CA PRO A 174 24.20 -2.38 12.29
C PRO A 174 23.21 -2.42 11.12
N ALA A 175 21.92 -2.42 11.42
CA ALA A 175 20.87 -2.38 10.43
C ALA A 175 21.02 -1.16 9.50
N ILE A 176 20.71 -1.31 8.22
CA ILE A 176 20.56 -0.20 7.27
C ILE A 176 19.17 0.38 7.44
N SER A 177 19.09 1.66 7.76
CA SER A 177 17.85 2.43 7.85
C SER A 177 17.52 3.12 6.52
N MET A 178 16.24 3.12 6.13
CA MET A 178 15.75 3.73 4.90
C MET A 178 14.54 4.60 5.20
N GLY A 179 14.50 5.81 4.66
CA GLY A 179 13.39 6.70 4.88
C GLY A 179 13.66 8.12 4.42
N ARG A 180 12.67 9.00 4.59
CA ARG A 180 12.76 10.40 4.18
C ARG A 180 13.57 11.26 5.17
N ASP A 181 13.85 10.75 6.36
CA ASP A 181 14.68 11.44 7.35
C ASP A 181 16.12 11.48 6.89
N GLN A 182 16.79 12.63 7.12
CA GLN A 182 18.19 12.83 6.75
C GLN A 182 19.14 11.94 7.56
N ASP A 183 18.69 11.46 8.72
CA ASP A 183 19.44 10.56 9.58
C ASP A 183 19.40 9.09 9.10
N CYS A 184 18.66 8.78 8.03
CA CYS A 184 18.65 7.45 7.44
C CYS A 184 19.90 7.18 6.60
N ASP A 185 20.36 5.94 6.62
CA ASP A 185 21.49 5.50 5.77
C ASP A 185 21.13 5.63 4.29
N VAL A 186 19.89 5.37 3.92
CA VAL A 186 19.31 5.60 2.59
C VAL A 186 18.22 6.66 2.71
N VAL A 187 18.53 7.89 2.26
CA VAL A 187 17.56 9.00 2.27
C VAL A 187 16.68 8.93 1.03
N ILE A 188 15.39 8.66 1.24
CA ILE A 188 14.39 8.54 0.19
C ILE A 188 13.77 9.92 -0.06
N HIS A 189 13.69 10.34 -1.34
CA HIS A 189 13.18 11.66 -1.68
C HIS A 189 11.67 11.68 -2.02
N ASP A 190 11.03 10.54 -2.14
CA ASP A 190 9.60 10.46 -2.38
C ASP A 190 8.82 10.94 -1.14
N ARG A 191 7.89 11.89 -1.34
CA ARG A 191 7.07 12.44 -0.25
C ARG A 191 6.14 11.41 0.38
N ARG A 192 5.80 10.35 -0.33
CA ARG A 192 4.98 9.23 0.13
C ARG A 192 5.75 8.32 1.09
N ALA A 193 7.06 8.32 1.04
CA ALA A 193 7.87 7.56 1.98
C ALA A 193 7.78 8.14 3.39
N SER A 194 7.69 7.28 4.40
CA SER A 194 7.74 7.66 5.80
C SER A 194 9.12 8.17 6.20
N ARG A 195 9.22 8.99 7.25
CA ARG A 195 10.49 9.47 7.79
C ARG A 195 11.45 8.31 8.07
N LYS A 196 11.00 7.31 8.83
CA LYS A 196 11.63 6.00 8.98
C LYS A 196 10.73 4.98 8.30
N HIS A 197 11.07 4.61 7.08
CA HIS A 197 10.19 3.82 6.21
C HIS A 197 10.41 2.33 6.38
N ALA A 198 11.65 1.89 6.25
CA ALA A 198 12.04 0.50 6.39
C ALA A 198 13.45 0.37 6.97
N SER A 199 13.81 -0.81 7.38
CA SER A 199 15.17 -1.18 7.76
C SER A 199 15.53 -2.56 7.23
N ILE A 200 16.81 -2.79 6.99
CA ILE A 200 17.33 -4.14 6.69
C ILE A 200 18.27 -4.55 7.80
N GLU A 201 18.04 -5.70 8.38
CA GLU A 201 18.87 -6.26 9.44
C GLU A 201 19.09 -7.76 9.27
N TRP A 202 20.25 -8.25 9.73
CA TRP A 202 20.53 -9.66 9.75
C TRP A 202 19.91 -10.32 10.98
N ARG A 203 19.14 -11.41 10.75
CA ARG A 203 18.59 -12.27 11.79
C ARG A 203 18.76 -13.73 11.37
N ASN A 204 19.28 -14.57 12.26
CA ASN A 204 19.44 -16.01 12.01
C ASN A 204 20.15 -16.34 10.70
N GLY A 205 21.16 -15.55 10.32
CA GLY A 205 21.92 -15.76 9.10
C GLY A 205 21.28 -15.26 7.80
N HIS A 206 20.15 -14.56 7.87
CA HIS A 206 19.45 -14.00 6.71
C HIS A 206 19.20 -12.52 6.85
N PRO A 207 19.23 -11.72 5.77
CA PRO A 207 18.85 -10.33 5.78
C PRO A 207 17.32 -10.20 5.69
N PHE A 208 16.73 -9.50 6.64
CA PHE A 208 15.30 -9.19 6.68
C PHE A 208 15.08 -7.73 6.31
N LEU A 209 14.21 -7.49 5.36
CA LEU A 209 13.62 -6.18 5.15
C LEU A 209 12.38 -6.04 6.03
N ILE A 210 12.36 -5.03 6.88
CA ILE A 210 11.28 -4.74 7.82
C ILE A 210 10.65 -3.42 7.44
N ASP A 211 9.40 -3.46 7.01
CA ASP A 211 8.61 -2.27 6.74
C ASP A 211 7.98 -1.71 8.01
N ARG A 212 8.10 -0.40 8.22
CA ARG A 212 7.47 0.35 9.31
C ARG A 212 6.70 1.56 8.79
N SER A 213 6.45 1.56 7.50
CA SER A 213 5.89 2.71 6.80
C SER A 213 4.37 2.84 6.95
N THR A 214 3.87 3.97 6.53
CA THR A 214 2.43 4.22 6.40
C THR A 214 1.90 3.69 5.08
N ASN A 215 2.66 3.88 4.01
CA ASN A 215 2.22 3.63 2.63
C ASN A 215 2.71 2.28 2.07
N GLY A 216 3.52 1.54 2.84
CA GLY A 216 4.03 0.23 2.46
C GLY A 216 5.24 0.28 1.54
N THR A 217 5.87 -0.88 1.40
CA THR A 217 7.05 -1.14 0.58
C THR A 217 6.72 -2.26 -0.41
N PHE A 218 7.08 -2.08 -1.66
CA PHE A 218 6.93 -3.10 -2.69
C PHE A 218 8.28 -3.79 -2.92
N VAL A 219 8.30 -5.11 -2.93
CA VAL A 219 9.53 -5.90 -3.01
C VAL A 219 9.42 -6.94 -4.12
N ALA A 220 10.33 -6.89 -5.08
CA ALA A 220 10.49 -7.94 -6.07
C ALA A 220 11.74 -8.77 -5.74
N LEU A 221 11.59 -10.08 -5.61
CA LEU A 221 12.65 -11.05 -5.36
C LEU A 221 12.95 -11.80 -6.67
N GLY A 222 14.06 -11.48 -7.33
CA GLY A 222 14.40 -12.06 -8.63
C GLY A 222 13.29 -11.85 -9.66
N ASN A 223 12.81 -12.95 -10.24
CA ASN A 223 11.69 -12.97 -11.20
C ASN A 223 10.34 -13.29 -10.55
N SER A 224 10.28 -13.35 -9.23
CA SER A 224 9.03 -13.60 -8.52
C SER A 224 8.08 -12.41 -8.61
N PRO A 225 6.77 -12.65 -8.50
CA PRO A 225 5.80 -11.56 -8.40
C PRO A 225 6.15 -10.61 -7.26
N GLU A 226 5.93 -9.33 -7.48
CA GLU A 226 6.14 -8.30 -6.48
C GLU A 226 5.27 -8.55 -5.24
N ILE A 227 5.84 -8.32 -4.06
CA ILE A 227 5.20 -8.47 -2.75
C ILE A 227 4.96 -7.08 -2.19
N PHE A 228 3.79 -6.83 -1.62
CA PHE A 228 3.50 -5.64 -0.87
C PHE A 228 3.68 -5.89 0.62
N LEU A 229 4.57 -5.12 1.25
CA LEU A 229 4.81 -5.14 2.70
C LEU A 229 4.23 -3.89 3.33
N ARG A 230 3.56 -4.08 4.46
CA ARG A 230 3.11 -2.97 5.28
C ARG A 230 3.12 -3.37 6.74
N ARG A 231 4.01 -2.73 7.52
CA ARG A 231 4.30 -3.09 8.92
C ARG A 231 4.57 -4.59 9.09
N SER A 232 5.29 -5.13 8.14
CA SER A 232 5.63 -6.54 8.03
C SER A 232 7.06 -6.73 7.54
N GLU A 233 7.52 -7.95 7.43
CA GLU A 233 8.89 -8.23 7.06
C GLU A 233 9.00 -9.36 6.04
N VAL A 234 10.10 -9.38 5.30
CA VAL A 234 10.43 -10.43 4.34
C VAL A 234 11.93 -10.72 4.34
N VAL A 235 12.28 -11.97 4.13
CA VAL A 235 13.68 -12.38 3.91
C VAL A 235 14.11 -11.98 2.51
N LEU A 236 15.20 -11.22 2.40
CA LEU A 236 15.81 -10.91 1.12
C LEU A 236 16.71 -12.06 0.65
N ARG A 237 16.54 -12.48 -0.60
CA ARG A 237 17.32 -13.58 -1.21
C ARG A 237 17.74 -13.21 -2.63
N GLY A 238 18.95 -13.62 -3.02
CA GLY A 238 19.48 -13.38 -4.35
C GLY A 238 19.51 -11.88 -4.70
N LYS A 239 18.90 -11.51 -5.82
CA LYS A 239 18.81 -10.12 -6.31
C LYS A 239 17.36 -9.67 -6.35
N GLY A 240 17.14 -8.37 -6.19
CA GLY A 240 15.79 -7.82 -6.27
C GLY A 240 15.72 -6.33 -6.19
N THR A 241 14.48 -5.84 -6.05
CA THR A 241 14.18 -4.41 -6.01
C THR A 241 13.25 -4.11 -4.83
N ILE A 242 13.52 -3.00 -4.15
CA ILE A 242 12.71 -2.47 -3.04
C ILE A 242 12.21 -1.10 -3.48
N CYS A 243 10.90 -0.94 -3.68
CA CYS A 243 10.29 0.32 -4.08
C CYS A 243 9.46 0.91 -2.94
N PHE A 244 9.67 2.20 -2.67
CA PHE A 244 9.10 2.89 -1.52
C PHE A 244 7.80 3.60 -1.91
N ALA A 245 6.69 3.22 -1.27
CA ALA A 245 5.37 3.83 -1.44
C ALA A 245 4.77 3.76 -2.88
N GLY A 246 5.27 2.88 -3.73
CA GLY A 246 4.73 2.64 -5.08
C GLY A 246 5.31 1.38 -5.70
N SER A 247 4.50 0.66 -6.49
CA SER A 247 4.89 -0.58 -7.16
C SER A 247 5.86 -0.33 -8.32
N ALA A 248 6.86 -1.20 -8.50
CA ALA A 248 7.74 -1.18 -9.68
C ALA A 248 6.98 -1.56 -10.96
N THR A 249 5.88 -2.29 -10.84
CA THR A 249 5.07 -2.80 -11.96
C THR A 249 3.86 -1.92 -12.29
N ALA A 250 3.65 -0.81 -11.55
CA ALA A 250 2.58 0.13 -11.85
C ALA A 250 2.77 0.76 -13.26
N PRO A 251 1.70 1.14 -13.97
CA PRO A 251 1.78 1.75 -15.29
C PRO A 251 2.73 2.96 -15.33
N GLU A 252 3.44 3.15 -16.45
CA GLU A 252 4.57 4.08 -16.61
C GLU A 252 4.28 5.58 -16.46
N THR A 253 3.08 5.99 -16.14
CA THR A 253 2.72 7.39 -15.92
C THR A 253 3.40 8.03 -14.70
N ASP A 254 4.00 7.24 -13.82
CA ASP A 254 4.75 7.75 -12.66
C ASP A 254 6.26 7.72 -12.92
N SER A 255 6.77 8.79 -13.52
CA SER A 255 8.13 8.92 -14.05
C SER A 255 9.25 9.01 -12.99
N LYS A 256 8.96 8.77 -11.70
CA LYS A 256 9.95 8.78 -10.62
C LYS A 256 9.65 7.74 -9.54
N ARG A 257 9.85 6.49 -9.89
CA ARG A 257 9.82 5.41 -8.90
C ARG A 257 11.08 5.50 -8.04
N ASP A 258 10.91 5.64 -6.74
CA ASP A 258 12.02 5.61 -5.79
C ASP A 258 12.25 4.17 -5.35
N CYS A 259 13.13 3.46 -6.09
CA CYS A 259 13.47 2.07 -5.84
C CYS A 259 14.95 1.90 -5.56
N ALA A 260 15.27 1.02 -4.62
CA ALA A 260 16.62 0.52 -4.36
C ALA A 260 16.75 -0.88 -4.95
N HIS A 261 17.94 -1.21 -5.44
CA HIS A 261 18.29 -2.57 -5.85
C HIS A 261 19.10 -3.25 -4.76
N PHE A 262 18.87 -4.53 -4.55
CA PHE A 262 19.66 -5.30 -3.60
C PHE A 262 20.19 -6.59 -4.22
N GLU A 263 21.28 -7.09 -3.63
CA GLU A 263 21.92 -8.35 -3.98
C GLU A 263 22.52 -8.98 -2.73
N VAL A 264 22.11 -10.21 -2.44
CA VAL A 264 22.73 -11.07 -1.41
C VAL A 264 23.82 -11.89 -2.06
N PHE A 265 25.04 -11.86 -1.49
CA PHE A 265 26.24 -12.52 -2.04
C PHE A 265 27.19 -12.96 -0.92
N ASP A 266 28.19 -13.75 -1.23
CA ASP A 266 29.25 -14.18 -0.32
C ASP A 266 30.41 -13.19 -0.17
#